data_98936ec2440c5b6c926d420159e181d8
#
_entry.id   98936ec2440c5b6c926d420159e181d8
#
_cell.length_a   1.000
_cell.length_b   1.000
_cell.length_c   1.000
_cell.angle_alpha   90.00
_cell.angle_beta   90.00
_cell.angle_gamma   90.00
#
_symmetry.space_group_name_H-M   'P 1'
#
loop_
_entity.id
_entity.type
_entity.pdbx_description
1 polymer ?
#
loop_
_entity_poly.entity_id
_entity_poly.type
_entity_poly.pdbx_seq_one_letter_code
_entity_poly.pdbx_strand_id
1 'polypeptide(L)'
;VVIDSHPAFRWLFPLCLLLVFWGCERRAPLPDHILVVGQPGEPRSLDPHTATSSNDFRIAANIYEGLVRFREGTLELEPALAESWEISEDGRIYTFQLRPGIHFHDGAPFNSEAVRYNFERMLREDHPERDTGPFPLSFFFESIEKIETPDEFTVVFHLDEPFAPFLSNLAYPTGLMVSPDSVREHRGAFGRNPSGTGPFRFADWESNRFVRLVKNPEYREGAPRLEGVFFRPLTDENARLTELLAGGCDLVMEVPPDVVTHFRDLEGYHILETAGPHLWFLIFNTREGPFADPRVRRAANMAINRASMIEDLLQNTATEAVGPIPRAFTGAVDPDLEPYPYDPEKARQLIQEAGLEGEEVVLFATEGGSGMLSPRDMATAIQADLAKIGLRVKIEMFEWNTFLDRVNSGLEGQADMAQMAWMVNDPDTLPYLALRSGAWPEEGGFNSGYYQNPEVDELIEAARRETDPEKRNALYRKIDRLVYEDAPWAFVASWKQNAAAADNVHNLKLQPSYLLLLKNAWKGGSE
;
A
#
# COMPACT_ATOMS: atom_id res chain seq x y z
N VAL A 1 -58.69 62.38 39.19
CA VAL A 1 -58.76 62.43 40.65
C VAL A 1 -57.59 61.56 41.19
N VAL A 2 -56.75 62.29 41.92
CA VAL A 2 -55.77 61.80 42.92
C VAL A 2 -54.56 60.99 42.43
N ILE A 3 -53.54 61.70 42.47
CA ILE A 3 -52.13 61.40 42.52
C ILE A 3 -51.79 60.67 43.82
N ASP A 4 -50.97 59.65 43.79
CA ASP A 4 -50.05 59.42 44.91
C ASP A 4 -48.71 58.86 44.44
N SER A 5 -47.68 59.57 44.83
CA SER A 5 -46.28 59.41 44.61
C SER A 5 -45.68 58.51 45.69
N HIS A 6 -44.85 57.56 45.29
CA HIS A 6 -43.84 56.96 46.22
C HIS A 6 -42.49 56.77 45.56
N PRO A 7 -41.40 56.84 46.30
CA PRO A 7 -40.06 57.17 45.80
C PRO A 7 -39.24 55.93 45.38
N ALA A 8 -38.35 56.27 44.48
CA ALA A 8 -37.34 55.38 43.93
C ALA A 8 -36.39 54.80 45.00
N PHE A 9 -36.29 53.50 45.09
CA PHE A 9 -35.21 52.79 45.80
C PHE A 9 -34.19 52.35 44.77
N ARG A 10 -33.08 53.09 44.69
CA ARG A 10 -31.92 52.73 43.88
C ARG A 10 -31.13 51.64 44.56
N TRP A 11 -31.21 50.41 44.02
CA TRP A 11 -30.26 49.35 44.34
C TRP A 11 -29.14 49.39 43.30
N LEU A 12 -27.94 49.80 43.74
CA LEU A 12 -26.68 49.58 43.05
C LEU A 12 -26.31 48.10 43.19
N PHE A 13 -26.47 47.32 42.11
CA PHE A 13 -25.81 46.03 41.98
C PHE A 13 -24.37 46.24 41.47
N PRO A 14 -23.33 45.81 42.18
CA PRO A 14 -21.97 45.75 41.62
C PRO A 14 -21.95 44.61 40.59
N LEU A 15 -21.74 44.94 39.33
CA LEU A 15 -21.51 44.02 38.24
C LEU A 15 -20.10 43.40 38.46
N CYS A 16 -20.01 42.30 39.17
CA CYS A 16 -18.81 41.46 39.19
C CYS A 16 -18.62 40.83 37.82
N LEU A 17 -17.78 41.43 36.99
CA LEU A 17 -17.26 40.84 35.76
C LEU A 17 -16.36 39.66 36.17
N LEU A 18 -16.92 38.46 36.27
CA LEU A 18 -16.17 37.23 36.31
C LEU A 18 -15.57 37.03 34.90
N LEU A 19 -14.35 37.52 34.72
CA LEU A 19 -13.46 37.09 33.65
C LEU A 19 -13.15 35.63 33.87
N VAL A 20 -13.95 34.74 33.28
CA VAL A 20 -13.59 33.35 33.08
C VAL A 20 -12.43 33.35 32.09
N PHE A 21 -11.21 33.39 32.59
CA PHE A 21 -10.04 32.97 31.84
C PHE A 21 -10.24 31.46 31.55
N TRP A 22 -10.88 31.16 30.43
CA TRP A 22 -10.65 29.88 29.80
C TRP A 22 -9.17 29.86 29.39
N GLY A 23 -8.35 29.44 30.32
CA GLY A 23 -6.98 29.08 30.02
C GLY A 23 -7.09 27.97 28.97
N CYS A 24 -6.54 28.21 27.77
CA CYS A 24 -6.10 27.12 26.93
C CYS A 24 -5.15 26.31 27.81
N GLU A 25 -5.63 25.22 28.40
CA GLU A 25 -4.74 24.21 28.95
C GLU A 25 -3.86 23.79 27.77
N ARG A 26 -2.63 24.28 27.78
CA ARG A 26 -1.60 23.67 26.93
C ARG A 26 -1.60 22.19 27.28
N ARG A 27 -2.03 21.37 26.35
CA ARG A 27 -1.89 19.91 26.50
C ARG A 27 -0.48 19.65 27.03
N ALA A 28 -0.37 18.91 28.13
CA ALA A 28 0.92 18.49 28.64
C ALA A 28 1.67 17.80 27.50
N PRO A 29 2.94 18.12 27.27
CA PRO A 29 3.71 17.44 26.24
C PRO A 29 3.63 15.94 26.48
N LEU A 30 3.42 15.18 25.40
CA LEU A 30 3.39 13.72 25.45
C LEU A 30 4.73 13.21 26.02
N PRO A 31 4.72 12.16 26.85
CA PRO A 31 5.95 11.63 27.43
C PRO A 31 6.97 11.29 26.34
N ASP A 32 8.25 11.59 26.57
CA ASP A 32 9.34 11.40 25.60
C ASP A 32 9.53 9.97 25.11
N HIS A 33 8.92 8.99 25.77
CA HIS A 33 9.04 7.57 25.39
C HIS A 33 7.78 7.01 24.74
N ILE A 34 6.76 7.84 24.52
CA ILE A 34 5.50 7.46 23.87
C ILE A 34 5.41 8.15 22.52
N LEU A 35 5.25 7.37 21.45
CA LEU A 35 5.01 7.90 20.11
C LEU A 35 3.50 7.96 19.82
N VAL A 36 3.02 9.08 19.31
CA VAL A 36 1.64 9.22 18.84
C VAL A 36 1.61 9.38 17.34
N VAL A 37 0.99 8.41 16.67
CA VAL A 37 0.86 8.33 15.22
C VAL A 37 -0.56 8.70 14.81
N GLY A 38 -0.73 9.75 14.02
CA GLY A 38 -1.99 10.09 13.36
C GLY A 38 -2.08 9.36 12.02
N GLN A 39 -3.14 8.57 11.81
CA GLN A 39 -3.38 7.87 10.54
C GLN A 39 -4.77 8.17 9.99
N PRO A 40 -5.00 7.99 8.64
CA PRO A 40 -6.23 8.40 7.99
C PRO A 40 -7.50 7.68 8.46
N GLY A 41 -7.38 6.51 9.05
CA GLY A 41 -8.57 5.74 9.45
C GLY A 41 -8.36 4.88 10.69
N GLU A 42 -9.47 4.49 11.30
CA GLU A 42 -9.49 3.46 12.33
C GLU A 42 -9.23 2.09 11.71
N PRO A 43 -8.44 1.21 12.35
CA PRO A 43 -8.34 -0.18 11.90
C PRO A 43 -9.69 -0.89 12.03
N ARG A 44 -9.99 -1.77 11.09
CA ARG A 44 -11.18 -2.63 11.17
C ARG A 44 -10.94 -3.86 12.02
N SER A 45 -9.74 -4.40 11.91
CA SER A 45 -9.29 -5.60 12.59
C SER A 45 -7.79 -5.53 12.81
N LEU A 46 -7.30 -6.06 13.92
CA LEU A 46 -5.88 -6.31 14.14
C LEU A 46 -5.51 -7.78 13.91
N ASP A 47 -6.43 -8.60 13.39
CA ASP A 47 -6.12 -9.90 12.82
C ASP A 47 -5.60 -9.69 11.38
N PRO A 48 -4.30 -9.93 11.10
CA PRO A 48 -3.71 -9.66 9.80
C PRO A 48 -4.29 -10.53 8.68
N HIS A 49 -4.92 -11.66 9.02
CA HIS A 49 -5.55 -12.56 8.06
C HIS A 49 -6.92 -12.07 7.58
N THR A 50 -7.59 -11.21 8.37
CA THR A 50 -8.91 -10.62 8.03
C THR A 50 -8.78 -9.18 7.53
N ALA A 51 -7.63 -8.57 7.68
CA ALA A 51 -7.35 -7.18 7.32
C ALA A 51 -7.10 -7.01 5.82
N THR A 52 -7.45 -5.81 5.31
CA THR A 52 -7.20 -5.43 3.90
C THR A 52 -6.72 -3.98 3.77
N SER A 53 -6.70 -3.23 4.87
CA SER A 53 -6.39 -1.80 4.87
C SER A 53 -4.97 -1.53 5.34
N SER A 54 -4.30 -0.55 4.74
CA SER A 54 -2.99 -0.06 5.21
C SER A 54 -3.03 0.43 6.67
N ASN A 55 -4.19 0.95 7.14
CA ASN A 55 -4.34 1.36 8.54
C ASN A 55 -4.28 0.18 9.52
N ASP A 56 -4.84 -0.98 9.11
CA ASP A 56 -4.77 -2.22 9.88
C ASP A 56 -3.33 -2.74 9.89
N PHE A 57 -2.72 -2.82 8.72
CA PHE A 57 -1.39 -3.39 8.51
C PHE A 57 -0.27 -2.60 9.18
N ARG A 58 -0.37 -1.26 9.25
CA ARG A 58 0.60 -0.42 9.97
C ARG A 58 0.68 -0.75 11.45
N ILE A 59 -0.44 -1.11 12.06
CA ILE A 59 -0.48 -1.51 13.47
C ILE A 59 -0.04 -2.96 13.60
N ALA A 60 -0.58 -3.86 12.78
CA ALA A 60 -0.28 -5.29 12.80
C ALA A 60 1.21 -5.58 12.64
N ALA A 61 1.92 -4.87 11.74
CA ALA A 61 3.36 -5.02 11.51
C ALA A 61 4.24 -4.74 12.74
N ASN A 62 3.69 -4.14 13.80
CA ASN A 62 4.39 -3.91 15.06
C ASN A 62 4.01 -4.92 16.15
N ILE A 63 2.92 -5.69 15.94
CA ILE A 63 2.44 -6.73 16.87
C ILE A 63 2.94 -8.11 16.46
N TYR A 64 3.03 -8.36 15.14
CA TYR A 64 3.30 -9.68 14.57
C TYR A 64 4.59 -9.70 13.75
N GLU A 65 5.08 -10.90 13.49
CA GLU A 65 6.16 -11.18 12.55
C GLU A 65 5.76 -12.31 11.60
N GLY A 66 6.32 -12.31 10.39
CA GLY A 66 6.22 -13.42 9.43
C GLY A 66 7.39 -14.41 9.54
N LEU A 67 7.37 -15.46 8.76
CA LEU A 67 8.53 -16.37 8.60
C LEU A 67 9.71 -15.63 8.00
N VAL A 68 9.44 -14.82 7.01
CA VAL A 68 10.35 -13.88 6.34
C VAL A 68 9.76 -12.46 6.44
N ARG A 69 10.59 -11.46 6.22
CA ARG A 69 10.17 -10.06 6.19
C ARG A 69 10.90 -9.30 5.09
N PHE A 70 10.40 -8.14 4.72
CA PHE A 70 11.16 -7.20 3.94
C PHE A 70 12.20 -6.49 4.82
N ARG A 71 13.42 -6.37 4.32
CA ARG A 71 14.46 -5.57 4.97
C ARG A 71 14.00 -4.13 5.12
N GLU A 72 14.25 -3.54 6.27
CA GLU A 72 13.80 -2.19 6.61
C GLU A 72 14.22 -1.15 5.55
N GLY A 73 13.24 -0.44 5.00
CA GLY A 73 13.40 0.56 3.95
C GLY A 73 13.54 0.00 2.53
N THR A 74 13.38 -1.30 2.33
CA THR A 74 13.48 -1.97 1.01
C THR A 74 12.36 -2.99 0.81
N LEU A 75 12.29 -3.60 -0.39
CA LEU A 75 11.47 -4.79 -0.68
C LEU A 75 12.31 -6.06 -0.83
N GLU A 76 13.56 -6.05 -0.35
CA GLU A 76 14.40 -7.24 -0.30
C GLU A 76 14.00 -8.13 0.88
N LEU A 77 13.94 -9.44 0.63
CA LEU A 77 13.55 -10.42 1.64
C LEU A 77 14.72 -10.77 2.56
N GLU A 78 14.41 -10.89 3.85
CA GLU A 78 15.35 -11.40 4.84
C GLU A 78 14.67 -12.34 5.86
N PRO A 79 15.44 -13.24 6.54
CA PRO A 79 14.93 -14.10 7.59
C PRO A 79 14.26 -13.31 8.75
N ALA A 80 13.13 -13.84 9.27
CA ALA A 80 12.45 -13.29 10.45
C ALA A 80 12.21 -14.36 11.51
N LEU A 81 11.03 -14.96 11.62
CA LEU A 81 10.77 -16.08 12.53
C LEU A 81 11.43 -17.37 12.05
N ALA A 82 11.68 -17.51 10.75
CA ALA A 82 12.60 -18.51 10.23
C ALA A 82 14.05 -18.00 10.29
N GLU A 83 15.02 -18.87 10.56
CA GLU A 83 16.45 -18.57 10.47
C GLU A 83 16.95 -18.66 9.02
N SER A 84 16.39 -19.61 8.27
CA SER A 84 16.74 -19.90 6.89
C SER A 84 15.61 -20.65 6.20
N TRP A 85 15.70 -20.74 4.89
CA TRP A 85 14.85 -21.60 4.08
C TRP A 85 15.64 -22.21 2.93
N GLU A 86 15.16 -23.34 2.44
CA GLU A 86 15.62 -24.01 1.25
C GLU A 86 14.46 -24.23 0.29
N ILE A 87 14.74 -24.16 -1.01
CA ILE A 87 13.75 -24.37 -2.06
C ILE A 87 14.23 -25.54 -2.90
N SER A 88 13.34 -26.50 -3.20
CA SER A 88 13.67 -27.63 -4.07
C SER A 88 14.00 -27.15 -5.50
N GLU A 89 14.76 -27.95 -6.24
CA GLU A 89 15.17 -27.62 -7.62
C GLU A 89 13.97 -27.36 -8.57
N ASP A 90 12.84 -28.01 -8.30
CA ASP A 90 11.61 -27.82 -9.06
C ASP A 90 10.75 -26.64 -8.58
N GLY A 91 11.19 -25.90 -7.55
CA GLY A 91 10.52 -24.72 -7.02
C GLY A 91 9.20 -24.98 -6.29
N ARG A 92 8.89 -26.25 -5.94
CA ARG A 92 7.59 -26.64 -5.37
C ARG A 92 7.63 -26.91 -3.87
N ILE A 93 8.81 -27.12 -3.28
CA ILE A 93 8.95 -27.43 -1.86
C ILE A 93 9.79 -26.36 -1.19
N TYR A 94 9.22 -25.72 -0.18
CA TYR A 94 9.89 -24.72 0.65
C TYR A 94 10.04 -25.26 2.07
N THR A 95 11.28 -25.46 2.50
CA THR A 95 11.62 -25.96 3.84
C THR A 95 12.17 -24.82 4.68
N PHE A 96 11.46 -24.44 5.74
CA PHE A 96 11.87 -23.39 6.67
C PHE A 96 12.41 -23.98 7.96
N GLN A 97 13.54 -23.47 8.43
CA GLN A 97 14.07 -23.71 9.76
C GLN A 97 13.64 -22.58 10.69
N LEU A 98 12.86 -22.90 11.70
CA LEU A 98 12.31 -21.91 12.63
C LEU A 98 13.29 -21.61 13.77
N ARG A 99 13.27 -20.37 14.25
CA ARG A 99 14.04 -19.97 15.45
C ARG A 99 13.46 -20.63 16.69
N PRO A 100 14.26 -21.32 17.52
CA PRO A 100 13.79 -21.89 18.78
C PRO A 100 13.60 -20.81 19.86
N GLY A 101 12.78 -21.12 20.86
CA GLY A 101 12.62 -20.30 22.07
C GLY A 101 11.81 -19.02 21.90
N ILE A 102 11.10 -18.86 20.78
CA ILE A 102 10.18 -17.73 20.57
C ILE A 102 8.83 -18.04 21.16
N HIS A 103 8.23 -17.02 21.80
CA HIS A 103 6.88 -17.11 22.36
C HIS A 103 6.01 -15.97 21.81
N PHE A 104 4.73 -16.26 21.63
CA PHE A 104 3.73 -15.24 21.41
C PHE A 104 3.54 -14.37 22.66
N HIS A 105 2.90 -13.21 22.52
CA HIS A 105 2.69 -12.27 23.63
C HIS A 105 1.84 -12.83 24.78
N ASP A 106 1.02 -13.83 24.52
CA ASP A 106 0.23 -14.58 25.51
C ASP A 106 1.03 -15.70 26.21
N GLY A 107 2.28 -15.93 25.79
CA GLY A 107 3.17 -16.94 26.35
C GLY A 107 3.12 -18.29 25.64
N ALA A 108 2.24 -18.50 24.65
CA ALA A 108 2.21 -19.70 23.83
C ALA A 108 3.50 -19.85 23.02
N PRO A 109 4.05 -21.06 22.83
CA PRO A 109 5.27 -21.25 22.04
C PRO A 109 5.00 -21.03 20.54
N PHE A 110 5.95 -20.39 19.86
CA PHE A 110 6.00 -20.36 18.41
C PHE A 110 6.78 -21.58 17.91
N ASN A 111 6.15 -22.40 17.08
CA ASN A 111 6.72 -23.63 16.53
C ASN A 111 6.08 -23.98 15.18
N SER A 112 6.48 -25.11 14.58
CA SER A 112 5.97 -25.58 13.31
C SER A 112 4.46 -25.80 13.26
N GLU A 113 3.88 -26.28 14.36
CA GLU A 113 2.43 -26.47 14.48
C GLU A 113 1.67 -25.14 14.49
N ALA A 114 2.24 -24.10 15.12
CA ALA A 114 1.65 -22.76 15.08
C ALA A 114 1.68 -22.18 13.65
N VAL A 115 2.75 -22.45 12.89
CA VAL A 115 2.81 -22.04 11.47
C VAL A 115 1.74 -22.77 10.66
N ARG A 116 1.67 -24.11 10.77
CA ARG A 116 0.66 -24.90 10.07
C ARG A 116 -0.77 -24.39 10.39
N TYR A 117 -1.05 -24.17 11.66
CA TYR A 117 -2.34 -23.63 12.12
C TYR A 117 -2.71 -22.31 11.40
N ASN A 118 -1.77 -21.38 11.28
CA ASN A 118 -2.01 -20.07 10.68
C ASN A 118 -2.48 -20.18 9.21
N PHE A 119 -1.84 -21.02 8.40
CA PHE A 119 -2.20 -21.20 7.01
C PHE A 119 -3.45 -22.07 6.85
N GLU A 120 -3.55 -23.19 7.59
CA GLU A 120 -4.73 -24.05 7.53
C GLU A 120 -6.01 -23.32 7.95
N ARG A 121 -5.95 -22.43 8.95
CA ARG A 121 -7.06 -21.57 9.35
C ARG A 121 -7.61 -20.73 8.18
N MET A 122 -6.73 -20.23 7.31
CA MET A 122 -7.12 -19.42 6.16
C MET A 122 -7.61 -20.26 4.97
N LEU A 123 -7.05 -21.46 4.78
CA LEU A 123 -7.19 -22.22 3.54
C LEU A 123 -8.19 -23.38 3.65
N ARG A 124 -8.31 -24.00 4.83
CA ARG A 124 -9.11 -25.21 4.98
C ARG A 124 -10.52 -24.89 5.48
N GLU A 125 -11.51 -25.30 4.71
CA GLU A 125 -12.93 -25.13 5.05
C GLU A 125 -13.34 -25.90 6.33
N ASP A 126 -12.66 -27.02 6.64
CA ASP A 126 -12.92 -27.87 7.81
C ASP A 126 -12.12 -27.45 9.06
N HIS A 127 -11.35 -26.35 9.00
CA HIS A 127 -10.60 -25.89 10.17
C HIS A 127 -11.53 -25.38 11.28
N PRO A 128 -11.31 -25.77 12.55
CA PRO A 128 -12.22 -25.42 13.69
C PRO A 128 -12.45 -23.93 13.89
N GLU A 129 -11.50 -23.09 13.52
CA GLU A 129 -11.55 -21.64 13.64
C GLU A 129 -11.71 -20.94 12.26
N ARG A 130 -12.15 -21.66 11.22
CA ARG A 130 -12.45 -21.10 9.88
C ARG A 130 -13.51 -19.98 9.96
N ASP A 131 -14.45 -20.09 10.90
CA ASP A 131 -15.51 -19.12 11.15
C ASP A 131 -15.02 -17.79 11.76
N THR A 132 -13.73 -17.65 12.06
CA THR A 132 -13.12 -16.38 12.51
C THR A 132 -12.76 -15.44 11.35
N GLY A 133 -12.94 -15.90 10.07
CA GLY A 133 -12.81 -15.09 8.86
C GLY A 133 -13.95 -14.08 8.67
N PRO A 134 -14.03 -13.44 7.51
CA PRO A 134 -13.46 -13.85 6.21
C PRO A 134 -11.95 -13.63 6.10
N PHE A 135 -11.30 -14.37 5.18
CA PHE A 135 -9.88 -14.27 4.88
C PHE A 135 -9.68 -13.78 3.43
N PRO A 136 -9.90 -12.49 3.16
CA PRO A 136 -10.02 -11.95 1.81
C PRO A 136 -8.74 -12.04 0.99
N LEU A 137 -7.59 -12.20 1.62
CA LEU A 137 -6.28 -12.29 0.97
C LEU A 137 -5.69 -13.71 1.01
N SER A 138 -6.50 -14.74 1.36
CA SER A 138 -6.05 -16.14 1.38
C SER A 138 -5.56 -16.64 0.03
N PHE A 139 -6.02 -16.03 -1.07
CA PHE A 139 -5.59 -16.37 -2.43
C PHE A 139 -4.08 -16.24 -2.66
N PHE A 140 -3.37 -15.46 -1.85
CA PHE A 140 -1.90 -15.42 -1.90
C PHE A 140 -1.24 -16.76 -1.56
N PHE A 141 -1.96 -17.67 -0.94
CA PHE A 141 -1.47 -18.95 -0.44
C PHE A 141 -2.23 -20.17 -1.00
N GLU A 142 -3.11 -19.97 -1.99
CA GLU A 142 -3.91 -21.06 -2.60
C GLU A 142 -3.05 -22.13 -3.27
N SER A 143 -1.83 -21.79 -3.70
CA SER A 143 -0.85 -22.75 -4.22
C SER A 143 -0.34 -23.76 -3.18
N ILE A 144 -0.64 -23.57 -1.88
CA ILE A 144 -0.24 -24.53 -0.84
C ILE A 144 -1.13 -25.76 -0.91
N GLU A 145 -0.58 -26.87 -1.39
CA GLU A 145 -1.24 -28.17 -1.41
C GLU A 145 -1.19 -28.85 -0.04
N LYS A 146 -0.04 -28.77 0.64
CA LYS A 146 0.22 -29.46 1.92
C LYS A 146 1.23 -28.71 2.77
N ILE A 147 1.06 -28.80 4.09
CA ILE A 147 2.05 -28.32 5.07
C ILE A 147 2.45 -29.48 5.97
N GLU A 148 3.76 -29.75 6.05
CA GLU A 148 4.32 -30.75 6.96
C GLU A 148 5.10 -30.09 8.09
N THR A 149 5.05 -30.73 9.26
CA THR A 149 5.76 -30.32 10.47
C THR A 149 6.54 -31.52 10.99
N PRO A 150 7.66 -31.88 10.31
CA PRO A 150 8.41 -33.10 10.64
C PRO A 150 9.03 -33.09 12.04
N ASP A 151 9.27 -31.90 12.57
CA ASP A 151 9.70 -31.66 13.94
C ASP A 151 9.23 -30.27 14.43
N GLU A 152 9.56 -29.93 15.67
CA GLU A 152 9.10 -28.71 16.33
C GLU A 152 9.52 -27.41 15.62
N PHE A 153 10.65 -27.42 14.90
CA PHE A 153 11.24 -26.21 14.30
C PHE A 153 11.43 -26.31 12.78
N THR A 154 10.86 -27.32 12.14
CA THR A 154 10.90 -27.47 10.69
C THR A 154 9.49 -27.43 10.11
N VAL A 155 9.28 -26.54 9.12
CA VAL A 155 8.02 -26.47 8.35
C VAL A 155 8.33 -26.68 6.89
N VAL A 156 7.57 -27.54 6.23
CA VAL A 156 7.68 -27.81 4.80
C VAL A 156 6.37 -27.48 4.11
N PHE A 157 6.41 -26.51 3.20
CA PHE A 157 5.30 -26.19 2.32
C PHE A 157 5.48 -26.92 0.99
N HIS A 158 4.47 -27.65 0.58
CA HIS A 158 4.36 -28.23 -0.75
C HIS A 158 3.38 -27.41 -1.57
N LEU A 159 3.84 -26.92 -2.71
CA LEU A 159 3.02 -26.12 -3.64
C LEU A 159 2.57 -27.02 -4.80
N ASP A 160 1.39 -26.78 -5.33
CA ASP A 160 0.83 -27.48 -6.49
C ASP A 160 1.59 -27.16 -7.79
N GLU A 161 2.21 -25.97 -7.87
CA GLU A 161 3.10 -25.54 -8.95
C GLU A 161 4.28 -24.72 -8.41
N PRO A 162 5.38 -24.57 -9.18
CA PRO A 162 6.48 -23.68 -8.82
C PRO A 162 5.97 -22.24 -8.73
N PHE A 163 6.19 -21.57 -7.58
CA PHE A 163 5.64 -20.26 -7.32
C PHE A 163 6.63 -19.37 -6.53
N ALA A 164 7.57 -18.74 -7.23
CA ALA A 164 8.57 -17.88 -6.62
C ALA A 164 8.00 -16.67 -5.84
N PRO A 165 6.84 -16.05 -6.20
CA PRO A 165 6.20 -15.00 -5.38
C PRO A 165 5.78 -15.45 -3.98
N PHE A 166 5.81 -16.74 -3.67
CA PHE A 166 5.44 -17.29 -2.36
C PHE A 166 6.19 -16.63 -1.21
N LEU A 167 7.50 -16.38 -1.36
CA LEU A 167 8.28 -15.70 -0.33
C LEU A 167 7.85 -14.26 -0.09
N SER A 168 7.56 -13.50 -1.15
CA SER A 168 7.04 -12.13 -1.03
C SER A 168 5.66 -12.10 -0.37
N ASN A 169 4.82 -13.10 -0.67
CA ASN A 169 3.51 -13.26 -0.04
C ASN A 169 3.64 -13.58 1.45
N LEU A 170 4.64 -14.39 1.85
CA LEU A 170 4.94 -14.67 3.27
C LEU A 170 5.44 -13.43 4.04
N ALA A 171 6.08 -12.48 3.35
CA ALA A 171 6.51 -11.21 3.95
C ALA A 171 5.40 -10.15 3.99
N TYR A 172 4.31 -10.37 3.25
CA TYR A 172 3.15 -9.47 3.24
C TYR A 172 2.34 -9.65 4.54
N PRO A 173 1.59 -8.64 5.00
CA PRO A 173 0.88 -8.72 6.29
C PRO A 173 -0.02 -9.94 6.48
N THR A 174 -0.62 -10.48 5.43
CA THR A 174 -1.41 -11.73 5.50
C THR A 174 -0.55 -12.96 5.86
N GLY A 175 0.77 -12.91 5.67
CA GLY A 175 1.72 -13.95 6.09
C GLY A 175 2.23 -13.81 7.53
N LEU A 176 1.73 -12.86 8.31
CA LEU A 176 2.13 -12.65 9.71
C LEU A 176 1.52 -13.72 10.62
N MET A 177 2.29 -14.18 11.61
CA MET A 177 1.91 -15.28 12.49
C MET A 177 1.11 -14.80 13.70
N VAL A 178 -0.10 -15.32 13.88
CA VAL A 178 -0.96 -15.09 15.04
C VAL A 178 -0.88 -16.24 16.04
N SER A 179 -1.08 -15.96 17.33
CA SER A 179 -1.13 -17.01 18.36
C SER A 179 -2.38 -17.90 18.17
N PRO A 180 -2.20 -19.21 17.98
CA PRO A 180 -3.31 -20.15 17.92
C PRO A 180 -4.17 -20.15 19.19
N ASP A 181 -3.53 -20.00 20.35
CA ASP A 181 -4.25 -20.03 21.64
C ASP A 181 -5.11 -18.80 21.82
N SER A 182 -4.60 -17.62 21.48
CA SER A 182 -5.38 -16.38 21.50
C SER A 182 -6.55 -16.40 20.50
N VAL A 183 -6.36 -16.98 19.30
CA VAL A 183 -7.47 -17.15 18.34
C VAL A 183 -8.54 -18.08 18.90
N ARG A 184 -8.18 -19.21 19.52
CA ARG A 184 -9.13 -20.15 20.14
C ARG A 184 -9.90 -19.51 21.29
N GLU A 185 -9.20 -18.73 22.13
CA GLU A 185 -9.80 -18.04 23.27
C GLU A 185 -10.80 -16.96 22.84
N HIS A 186 -10.40 -16.12 21.89
CA HIS A 186 -11.17 -14.93 21.52
C HIS A 186 -12.05 -15.10 20.28
N ARG A 187 -11.79 -16.10 19.44
CA ARG A 187 -12.55 -16.42 18.21
C ARG A 187 -12.82 -15.15 17.36
N GLY A 188 -14.06 -14.87 17.02
CA GLY A 188 -14.45 -13.68 16.23
C GLY A 188 -14.08 -12.34 16.88
N ALA A 189 -13.68 -12.31 18.15
CA ALA A 189 -13.16 -11.12 18.83
C ALA A 189 -11.62 -11.03 18.79
N PHE A 190 -10.90 -11.95 18.14
CA PHE A 190 -9.45 -11.98 18.09
C PHE A 190 -8.86 -10.68 17.50
N GLY A 191 -9.48 -10.11 16.47
CA GLY A 191 -9.05 -8.83 15.90
C GLY A 191 -9.05 -7.65 16.88
N ARG A 192 -9.67 -7.80 18.08
CA ARG A 192 -9.63 -6.83 19.20
C ARG A 192 -8.73 -7.30 20.35
N ASN A 193 -8.22 -8.52 20.31
CA ASN A 193 -7.37 -9.12 21.33
C ASN A 193 -6.15 -9.80 20.67
N PRO A 194 -5.35 -9.05 19.88
CA PRO A 194 -4.28 -9.62 19.09
C PRO A 194 -3.12 -10.10 19.96
N SER A 195 -2.54 -11.24 19.59
CA SER A 195 -1.32 -11.78 20.18
C SER A 195 -0.38 -12.26 19.08
N GLY A 196 0.79 -11.63 18.97
CA GLY A 196 1.86 -11.92 18.02
C GLY A 196 3.20 -12.16 18.71
N THR A 197 4.29 -12.06 17.96
CA THR A 197 5.68 -12.21 18.45
C THR A 197 6.47 -10.91 18.37
N GLY A 198 5.86 -9.85 17.86
CA GLY A 198 6.51 -8.61 17.46
C GLY A 198 7.05 -7.74 18.59
N PRO A 199 7.67 -6.60 18.21
CA PRO A 199 8.35 -5.69 19.17
C PRO A 199 7.39 -4.98 20.12
N PHE A 200 6.10 -4.89 19.79
CA PHE A 200 5.09 -4.28 20.66
C PHE A 200 3.95 -5.25 20.93
N ARG A 201 3.41 -5.19 22.16
CA ARG A 201 2.23 -5.93 22.61
C ARG A 201 1.02 -5.02 22.55
N PHE A 202 -0.11 -5.56 22.15
CA PHE A 202 -1.40 -4.87 22.27
C PHE A 202 -1.73 -4.58 23.73
N ALA A 203 -2.23 -3.39 24.00
CA ALA A 203 -2.62 -2.99 25.34
C ALA A 203 -4.09 -2.58 25.43
N ASP A 204 -4.58 -1.77 24.48
CA ASP A 204 -5.92 -1.21 24.53
C ASP A 204 -6.38 -0.68 23.17
N TRP A 205 -7.68 -0.69 22.93
CA TRP A 205 -8.31 -0.08 21.75
C TRP A 205 -9.62 0.59 22.10
N GLU A 206 -9.63 1.90 22.10
CA GLU A 206 -10.85 2.68 22.23
C GLU A 206 -11.29 3.20 20.85
N SER A 207 -12.43 2.71 20.37
CA SER A 207 -12.94 3.02 19.02
C SER A 207 -13.03 4.52 18.75
N ASN A 208 -12.61 4.93 17.57
CA ASN A 208 -12.49 6.33 17.10
C ASN A 208 -11.56 7.22 17.95
N ARG A 209 -10.81 6.66 18.88
CA ARG A 209 -9.88 7.43 19.73
C ARG A 209 -8.43 6.99 19.55
N PHE A 210 -8.13 5.72 19.81
CA PHE A 210 -6.78 5.19 19.66
C PHE A 210 -6.73 3.66 19.70
N VAL A 211 -5.65 3.11 19.13
CA VAL A 211 -5.08 1.80 19.48
C VAL A 211 -3.78 2.04 20.22
N ARG A 212 -3.60 1.43 21.38
CA ARG A 212 -2.39 1.54 22.17
C ARG A 212 -1.61 0.23 22.18
N LEU A 213 -0.34 0.36 21.86
CA LEU A 213 0.66 -0.69 21.97
C LEU A 213 1.63 -0.33 23.10
N VAL A 214 2.19 -1.34 23.78
CA VAL A 214 3.27 -1.21 24.75
C VAL A 214 4.46 -2.05 24.30
N LYS A 215 5.67 -1.67 24.68
CA LYS A 215 6.88 -2.41 24.31
C LYS A 215 6.82 -3.87 24.77
N ASN A 216 7.37 -4.74 23.96
CA ASN A 216 7.67 -6.12 24.32
C ASN A 216 9.10 -6.19 24.89
N PRO A 217 9.29 -6.34 26.22
CA PRO A 217 10.63 -6.37 26.80
C PRO A 217 11.41 -7.64 26.44
N GLU A 218 10.70 -8.70 26.01
CA GLU A 218 11.27 -10.00 25.67
C GLU A 218 11.43 -10.18 24.15
N TYR A 219 11.31 -9.08 23.38
CA TYR A 219 11.44 -9.17 21.92
C TYR A 219 12.82 -9.72 21.54
N ARG A 220 12.86 -10.72 20.65
CA ARG A 220 14.07 -11.48 20.29
C ARG A 220 15.25 -10.64 19.79
N GLU A 221 14.98 -9.50 19.15
CA GLU A 221 16.02 -8.59 18.65
C GLU A 221 16.32 -7.44 19.62
N GLY A 222 15.88 -7.55 20.87
CA GLY A 222 16.00 -6.53 21.91
C GLY A 222 14.75 -5.63 21.99
N ALA A 223 14.46 -5.18 23.21
CA ALA A 223 13.29 -4.35 23.48
C ALA A 223 13.34 -3.01 22.70
N PRO A 224 12.21 -2.53 22.17
CA PRO A 224 12.12 -1.19 21.59
C PRO A 224 12.54 -0.10 22.57
N ARG A 225 13.08 1.03 22.06
CA ARG A 225 13.38 2.21 22.87
C ARG A 225 12.11 2.96 23.31
N LEU A 226 11.05 2.92 22.48
CA LEU A 226 9.73 3.46 22.84
C LEU A 226 9.06 2.58 23.89
N GLU A 227 8.49 3.20 24.93
CA GLU A 227 7.68 2.49 25.95
C GLU A 227 6.31 2.09 25.39
N GLY A 228 5.81 2.80 24.38
CA GLY A 228 4.56 2.52 23.73
C GLY A 228 4.26 3.41 22.54
N VAL A 229 3.20 3.03 21.82
CA VAL A 229 2.73 3.74 20.63
C VAL A 229 1.21 3.90 20.72
N PHE A 230 0.71 5.08 20.41
CA PHE A 230 -0.71 5.34 20.19
C PHE A 230 -0.96 5.59 18.70
N PHE A 231 -1.81 4.80 18.09
CA PHE A 231 -2.32 5.06 16.75
C PHE A 231 -3.68 5.76 16.89
N ARG A 232 -3.77 6.98 16.38
CA ARG A 232 -4.99 7.80 16.43
C ARG A 232 -5.62 7.89 15.06
N PRO A 233 -6.89 7.50 14.87
CA PRO A 233 -7.62 7.71 13.64
C PRO A 233 -7.96 9.21 13.52
N LEU A 234 -7.40 9.88 12.53
CA LEU A 234 -7.63 11.28 12.21
C LEU A 234 -7.99 11.37 10.72
N THR A 235 -9.28 11.17 10.43
CA THR A 235 -9.79 11.00 9.06
C THR A 235 -9.72 12.29 8.24
N ASP A 236 -9.96 13.44 8.87
CA ASP A 236 -9.78 14.74 8.24
C ASP A 236 -8.28 15.08 8.18
N GLU A 237 -7.77 15.32 6.98
CA GLU A 237 -6.35 15.59 6.75
C GLU A 237 -5.87 16.90 7.36
N ASN A 238 -6.71 17.96 7.37
CA ASN A 238 -6.35 19.22 7.99
C ASN A 238 -6.32 19.10 9.52
N ALA A 239 -7.25 18.36 10.11
CA ALA A 239 -7.23 18.05 11.54
C ALA A 239 -5.98 17.22 11.90
N ARG A 240 -5.59 16.25 11.05
CA ARG A 240 -4.39 15.44 11.24
C ARG A 240 -3.10 16.28 11.26
N LEU A 241 -2.96 17.21 10.31
CA LEU A 241 -1.84 18.14 10.25
C LEU A 241 -1.86 19.13 11.43
N THR A 242 -3.03 19.63 11.79
CA THR A 242 -3.19 20.53 12.95
C THR A 242 -2.78 19.84 14.25
N GLU A 243 -3.13 18.57 14.44
CA GLU A 243 -2.72 17.78 15.62
C GLU A 243 -1.19 17.59 15.67
N LEU A 244 -0.50 17.40 14.52
CA LEU A 244 0.95 17.37 14.46
C LEU A 244 1.55 18.72 14.90
N LEU A 245 1.08 19.83 14.30
CA LEU A 245 1.59 21.17 14.61
C LEU A 245 1.30 21.63 16.05
N ALA A 246 0.20 21.13 16.63
CA ALA A 246 -0.17 21.39 18.03
C ALA A 246 0.50 20.47 19.05
N GLY A 247 1.33 19.51 18.60
CA GLY A 247 1.98 18.50 19.46
C GLY A 247 1.02 17.45 19.99
N GLY A 248 -0.14 17.26 19.37
CA GLY A 248 -1.10 16.19 19.69
C GLY A 248 -0.77 14.86 19.00
N CYS A 249 0.07 14.90 17.96
CA CYS A 249 0.73 13.78 17.31
C CYS A 249 2.23 14.10 17.16
N ASP A 250 3.03 13.06 17.08
CA ASP A 250 4.48 13.15 16.80
C ASP A 250 4.79 12.80 15.34
N LEU A 251 3.93 12.03 14.73
CA LEU A 251 4.01 11.53 13.36
C LEU A 251 2.61 11.50 12.75
N VAL A 252 2.47 11.93 11.51
CA VAL A 252 1.24 11.76 10.74
C VAL A 252 1.54 11.10 9.40
N MET A 253 0.71 10.14 9.03
CA MET A 253 0.80 9.40 7.77
C MET A 253 -0.01 10.10 6.68
N GLU A 254 0.43 9.94 5.43
CA GLU A 254 -0.31 10.41 4.24
C GLU A 254 -0.58 11.91 4.27
N VAL A 255 0.50 12.67 4.21
CA VAL A 255 0.46 14.14 4.10
C VAL A 255 -0.05 14.51 2.70
N PRO A 256 -1.05 15.39 2.57
CA PRO A 256 -1.55 15.83 1.28
C PRO A 256 -0.46 16.50 0.41
N PRO A 257 -0.52 16.31 -0.91
CA PRO A 257 0.50 16.83 -1.83
C PRO A 257 0.78 18.33 -1.70
N ASP A 258 -0.27 19.14 -1.57
CA ASP A 258 -0.20 20.60 -1.47
C ASP A 258 0.48 21.10 -0.18
N VAL A 259 0.60 20.23 0.84
CA VAL A 259 1.23 20.57 2.13
C VAL A 259 2.63 20.00 2.29
N VAL A 260 2.99 18.95 1.53
CA VAL A 260 4.31 18.31 1.62
C VAL A 260 5.44 19.32 1.43
N THR A 261 5.33 20.21 0.44
CA THR A 261 6.34 21.24 0.16
C THR A 261 6.49 22.20 1.34
N HIS A 262 5.38 22.57 1.99
CA HIS A 262 5.41 23.44 3.15
C HIS A 262 6.15 22.78 4.34
N PHE A 263 5.91 21.49 4.59
CA PHE A 263 6.57 20.77 5.69
C PHE A 263 8.06 20.54 5.46
N ARG A 264 8.53 20.50 4.20
CA ARG A 264 9.98 20.37 3.91
C ARG A 264 10.80 21.54 4.44
N ASP A 265 10.20 22.73 4.48
CA ASP A 265 10.84 23.98 4.89
C ASP A 265 10.46 24.41 6.31
N LEU A 266 9.60 23.64 6.99
CA LEU A 266 9.06 23.98 8.31
C LEU A 266 10.02 23.57 9.42
N GLU A 267 10.55 24.54 10.19
CA GLU A 267 11.42 24.28 11.34
C GLU A 267 10.70 23.42 12.41
N GLY A 268 11.39 22.43 12.93
CA GLY A 268 10.87 21.51 13.95
C GLY A 268 10.16 20.27 13.40
N TYR A 269 10.11 20.13 12.08
CA TYR A 269 9.47 18.99 11.41
C TYR A 269 10.28 18.53 10.19
N HIS A 270 10.10 17.27 9.83
CA HIS A 270 10.66 16.73 8.58
C HIS A 270 9.66 15.80 7.86
N ILE A 271 9.80 15.74 6.55
CA ILE A 271 9.06 14.81 5.71
C ILE A 271 9.90 13.56 5.48
N LEU A 272 9.25 12.42 5.63
CA LEU A 272 9.75 11.11 5.24
C LEU A 272 9.05 10.73 3.93
N GLU A 273 9.83 10.33 2.94
CA GLU A 273 9.30 9.86 1.64
C GLU A 273 10.03 8.59 1.23
N THR A 274 9.32 7.66 0.63
CA THR A 274 9.89 6.47 -0.01
C THR A 274 9.08 6.10 -1.25
N ALA A 275 9.76 5.59 -2.28
CA ALA A 275 9.07 5.05 -3.46
C ALA A 275 8.21 3.85 -3.03
N GLY A 276 6.92 3.88 -3.38
CA GLY A 276 6.01 2.76 -3.16
C GLY A 276 6.03 1.77 -4.32
N PRO A 277 5.65 0.51 -4.12
CA PRO A 277 5.41 -0.45 -5.18
C PRO A 277 4.05 -0.19 -5.84
N HIS A 278 3.87 1.01 -6.31
CA HIS A 278 2.64 1.56 -6.88
C HIS A 278 2.87 2.00 -8.32
N LEU A 279 1.88 1.76 -9.16
CA LEU A 279 1.85 2.25 -10.54
C LEU A 279 0.50 2.90 -10.81
N TRP A 280 0.50 4.12 -11.34
CA TRP A 280 -0.63 4.78 -11.96
C TRP A 280 -0.42 4.82 -13.47
N PHE A 281 -1.36 4.29 -14.24
CA PHE A 281 -1.21 4.06 -15.67
C PHE A 281 -2.53 4.17 -16.42
N LEU A 282 -2.47 4.27 -17.76
CA LEU A 282 -3.62 4.08 -18.65
C LEU A 282 -3.51 2.73 -19.32
N ILE A 283 -4.55 1.94 -19.25
CA ILE A 283 -4.73 0.72 -20.05
C ILE A 283 -5.19 1.15 -21.44
N PHE A 284 -4.58 0.60 -22.50
CA PHE A 284 -5.05 0.76 -23.86
C PHE A 284 -5.77 -0.49 -24.34
N ASN A 285 -6.88 -0.34 -25.07
CA ASN A 285 -7.51 -1.44 -25.78
C ASN A 285 -6.64 -1.83 -26.98
N THR A 286 -5.87 -2.91 -26.84
CA THR A 286 -4.93 -3.35 -27.88
C THR A 286 -5.56 -4.29 -28.89
N ARG A 287 -6.80 -4.77 -28.63
CA ARG A 287 -7.52 -5.72 -29.49
C ARG A 287 -8.23 -5.01 -30.64
N GLU A 288 -8.76 -3.82 -30.42
CA GLU A 288 -9.54 -3.05 -31.37
C GLU A 288 -9.36 -1.55 -31.22
N GLY A 289 -9.94 -0.77 -32.14
CA GLY A 289 -9.88 0.68 -32.11
C GLY A 289 -8.50 1.26 -32.40
N PRO A 290 -8.29 2.56 -32.14
CA PRO A 290 -7.05 3.27 -32.46
C PRO A 290 -5.80 2.69 -31.82
N PHE A 291 -5.92 2.17 -30.58
CA PHE A 291 -4.79 1.64 -29.83
C PHE A 291 -4.43 0.18 -30.16
N ALA A 292 -5.13 -0.47 -31.10
CA ALA A 292 -4.64 -1.70 -31.69
C ALA A 292 -3.33 -1.49 -32.44
N ASP A 293 -3.10 -0.28 -32.99
CA ASP A 293 -1.85 0.10 -33.66
C ASP A 293 -0.77 0.50 -32.63
N PRO A 294 0.37 -0.20 -32.58
CA PRO A 294 1.45 0.12 -31.62
C PRO A 294 2.07 1.52 -31.83
N ARG A 295 1.95 2.11 -33.05
CA ARG A 295 2.41 3.49 -33.29
C ARG A 295 1.57 4.49 -32.50
N VAL A 296 0.25 4.25 -32.39
CA VAL A 296 -0.70 5.10 -31.64
C VAL A 296 -0.44 5.00 -30.14
N ARG A 297 -0.17 3.81 -29.62
CA ARG A 297 0.18 3.61 -28.21
C ARG A 297 1.47 4.33 -27.83
N ARG A 298 2.51 4.23 -28.69
CA ARG A 298 3.76 4.97 -28.51
C ARG A 298 3.56 6.48 -28.63
N ALA A 299 2.74 6.95 -29.57
CA ALA A 299 2.39 8.35 -29.71
C ALA A 299 1.71 8.90 -28.45
N ALA A 300 0.75 8.17 -27.89
CA ALA A 300 0.09 8.55 -26.63
C ALA A 300 1.10 8.64 -25.48
N ASN A 301 2.02 7.67 -25.35
CA ASN A 301 3.08 7.72 -24.36
C ASN A 301 4.00 8.94 -24.51
N MET A 302 4.33 9.33 -25.75
CA MET A 302 5.18 10.51 -26.05
C MET A 302 4.44 11.84 -25.90
N ALA A 303 3.11 11.84 -25.99
CA ALA A 303 2.30 13.04 -25.87
C ALA A 303 2.04 13.45 -24.41
N ILE A 304 2.01 12.50 -23.49
CA ILE A 304 1.70 12.74 -22.08
C ILE A 304 2.88 13.41 -21.36
N ASN A 305 2.66 14.64 -20.88
CA ASN A 305 3.66 15.40 -20.13
C ASN A 305 3.68 14.98 -18.64
N ARG A 306 4.37 13.87 -18.35
CA ARG A 306 4.47 13.30 -17.00
C ARG A 306 5.08 14.27 -16.00
N ALA A 307 6.16 14.95 -16.41
CA ALA A 307 6.87 15.89 -15.55
C ALA A 307 5.93 17.00 -15.06
N SER A 308 5.17 17.64 -15.96
CA SER A 308 4.19 18.67 -15.59
C SER A 308 3.08 18.10 -14.70
N MET A 309 2.56 16.90 -15.00
CA MET A 309 1.54 16.27 -14.13
C MET A 309 2.05 16.03 -12.71
N ILE A 310 3.30 15.56 -12.57
CA ILE A 310 3.92 15.31 -11.27
C ILE A 310 4.19 16.62 -10.53
N GLU A 311 4.72 17.61 -11.20
CA GLU A 311 5.04 18.91 -10.60
C GLU A 311 3.76 19.70 -10.25
N ASP A 312 2.86 19.88 -11.22
CA ASP A 312 1.74 20.81 -11.11
C ASP A 312 0.52 20.20 -10.42
N LEU A 313 0.20 18.92 -10.69
CA LEU A 313 -0.99 18.25 -10.15
C LEU A 313 -0.69 17.43 -8.89
N LEU A 314 0.47 16.74 -8.88
CA LEU A 314 0.83 15.84 -7.78
C LEU A 314 1.86 16.47 -6.81
N GLN A 315 2.26 17.74 -7.02
CA GLN A 315 3.15 18.50 -6.12
C GLN A 315 4.42 17.71 -5.72
N ASN A 316 4.99 16.98 -6.68
CA ASN A 316 6.16 16.11 -6.50
C ASN A 316 6.00 14.96 -5.48
N THR A 317 4.77 14.56 -5.14
CA THR A 317 4.49 13.38 -4.29
C THR A 317 4.50 12.06 -5.07
N ALA A 318 4.85 12.10 -6.33
CA ALA A 318 5.06 10.93 -7.19
C ALA A 318 6.38 11.06 -7.96
N THR A 319 6.79 9.97 -8.62
CA THR A 319 7.86 9.94 -9.61
C THR A 319 7.30 9.47 -10.95
N GLU A 320 7.99 9.80 -12.06
CA GLU A 320 7.61 9.26 -13.35
C GLU A 320 7.72 7.73 -13.36
N ALA A 321 6.69 7.07 -13.87
CA ALA A 321 6.72 5.63 -14.12
C ALA A 321 7.37 5.36 -15.50
N VAL A 322 8.04 4.23 -15.62
CA VAL A 322 8.78 3.86 -16.84
C VAL A 322 8.14 2.68 -17.53
N GLY A 323 7.96 1.59 -16.83
CA GLY A 323 7.43 0.32 -17.32
C GLY A 323 6.35 -0.26 -16.40
N PRO A 324 5.97 -1.51 -16.62
CA PRO A 324 4.93 -2.17 -15.82
C PRO A 324 5.39 -2.53 -14.41
N ILE A 325 6.70 -2.52 -14.14
CA ILE A 325 7.25 -2.88 -12.83
C ILE A 325 7.57 -1.60 -12.05
N PRO A 326 6.96 -1.38 -10.86
CA PRO A 326 7.26 -0.21 -10.04
C PRO A 326 8.74 -0.13 -9.64
N ARG A 327 9.32 1.08 -9.68
CA ARG A 327 10.74 1.32 -9.36
C ARG A 327 11.15 0.95 -7.93
N ALA A 328 10.20 0.69 -7.04
CA ALA A 328 10.49 0.15 -5.70
C ALA A 328 11.15 -1.24 -5.75
N PHE A 329 10.94 -2.01 -6.83
CA PHE A 329 11.60 -3.30 -7.07
C PHE A 329 12.92 -3.11 -7.84
N THR A 330 13.88 -2.46 -7.20
CA THR A 330 15.14 -1.99 -7.82
C THR A 330 15.92 -3.06 -8.58
N GLY A 331 15.84 -4.33 -8.17
CA GLY A 331 16.49 -5.44 -8.87
C GLY A 331 15.76 -5.90 -10.15
N ALA A 332 14.45 -5.73 -10.19
CA ALA A 332 13.58 -6.25 -11.25
C ALA A 332 13.30 -5.26 -12.39
N VAL A 333 13.45 -3.95 -12.13
CA VAL A 333 13.31 -2.93 -13.19
C VAL A 333 14.54 -2.92 -14.09
N ASP A 334 14.35 -2.62 -15.36
CA ASP A 334 15.46 -2.41 -16.29
C ASP A 334 16.12 -1.04 -16.02
N PRO A 335 17.39 -1.01 -15.57
CA PRO A 335 18.06 0.23 -15.21
C PRO A 335 18.35 1.16 -16.40
N ASP A 336 18.31 0.64 -17.63
CA ASP A 336 18.60 1.39 -18.86
C ASP A 336 17.33 2.03 -19.46
N LEU A 337 16.15 1.74 -18.89
CA LEU A 337 14.91 2.36 -19.35
C LEU A 337 14.68 3.70 -18.66
N GLU A 338 14.39 4.70 -19.48
CA GLU A 338 13.95 6.02 -19.06
C GLU A 338 12.45 6.22 -19.36
N PRO A 339 11.78 7.15 -18.67
CA PRO A 339 10.40 7.50 -19.03
C PRO A 339 10.29 7.85 -20.51
N TYR A 340 9.16 7.57 -21.12
CA TYR A 340 8.92 8.01 -22.50
C TYR A 340 9.19 9.51 -22.64
N PRO A 341 10.00 9.93 -23.62
CA PRO A 341 10.30 11.34 -23.82
C PRO A 341 9.03 12.11 -24.19
N TYR A 342 8.82 13.27 -23.59
CA TYR A 342 7.74 14.17 -24.00
C TYR A 342 8.09 14.80 -25.35
N ASP A 343 7.48 14.32 -26.43
CA ASP A 343 7.68 14.80 -27.81
C ASP A 343 6.34 14.81 -28.57
N PRO A 344 5.49 15.82 -28.33
CA PRO A 344 4.18 15.90 -28.98
C PRO A 344 4.26 16.11 -30.50
N GLU A 345 5.38 16.61 -31.05
CA GLU A 345 5.55 16.78 -32.50
C GLU A 345 5.73 15.43 -33.18
N LYS A 346 6.65 14.61 -32.66
CA LYS A 346 6.84 13.24 -33.15
C LYS A 346 5.60 12.37 -32.92
N ALA A 347 4.96 12.53 -31.78
CA ALA A 347 3.69 11.84 -31.48
C ALA A 347 2.60 12.18 -32.51
N ARG A 348 2.44 13.46 -32.87
CA ARG A 348 1.51 13.88 -33.92
C ARG A 348 1.83 13.27 -35.28
N GLN A 349 3.11 13.20 -35.65
CA GLN A 349 3.52 12.54 -36.90
C GLN A 349 3.08 11.07 -36.93
N LEU A 350 3.24 10.32 -35.82
CA LEU A 350 2.79 8.94 -35.72
C LEU A 350 1.26 8.78 -35.85
N ILE A 351 0.48 9.71 -35.30
CA ILE A 351 -0.98 9.73 -35.45
C ILE A 351 -1.38 10.00 -36.90
N GLN A 352 -0.70 10.94 -37.58
CA GLN A 352 -0.92 11.24 -39.01
C GLN A 352 -0.54 10.05 -39.90
N GLU A 353 0.60 9.39 -39.64
CA GLU A 353 1.02 8.17 -40.35
C GLU A 353 0.05 6.99 -40.14
N ALA A 354 -0.62 6.95 -38.99
CA ALA A 354 -1.70 5.98 -38.70
C ALA A 354 -3.05 6.37 -39.34
N GLY A 355 -3.19 7.60 -39.85
CA GLY A 355 -4.44 8.10 -40.45
C GLY A 355 -5.55 8.42 -39.45
N LEU A 356 -5.18 8.71 -38.21
CA LEU A 356 -6.13 8.86 -37.08
C LEU A 356 -6.25 10.30 -36.58
N GLU A 357 -5.77 11.30 -37.36
CA GLU A 357 -5.95 12.71 -36.98
C GLU A 357 -7.44 13.09 -36.94
N GLY A 358 -7.89 13.62 -35.79
CA GLY A 358 -9.29 13.95 -35.54
C GLY A 358 -10.15 12.80 -35.06
N GLU A 359 -9.55 11.62 -34.84
CA GLU A 359 -10.28 10.47 -34.29
C GLU A 359 -10.74 10.74 -32.86
N GLU A 360 -11.94 10.26 -32.52
CA GLU A 360 -12.47 10.32 -31.17
C GLU A 360 -12.15 9.03 -30.42
N VAL A 361 -11.60 9.17 -29.21
CA VAL A 361 -11.26 8.04 -28.33
C VAL A 361 -11.92 8.22 -26.97
N VAL A 362 -12.44 7.13 -26.42
CA VAL A 362 -13.14 7.12 -25.13
C VAL A 362 -12.17 6.75 -24.02
N LEU A 363 -12.09 7.60 -22.98
CA LEU A 363 -11.32 7.37 -21.76
C LEU A 363 -12.28 7.12 -20.59
N PHE A 364 -12.25 5.93 -20.01
CA PHE A 364 -12.88 5.64 -18.74
C PHE A 364 -12.04 6.19 -17.59
N ALA A 365 -12.65 7.01 -16.75
CA ALA A 365 -12.02 7.66 -15.61
C ALA A 365 -12.89 7.54 -14.36
N THR A 366 -12.29 7.70 -13.19
CA THR A 366 -12.98 7.67 -11.90
C THR A 366 -12.93 9.01 -11.19
N GLU A 367 -13.91 9.27 -10.33
CA GLU A 367 -13.92 10.46 -9.48
C GLU A 367 -12.92 10.37 -8.31
N GLY A 368 -12.60 9.16 -7.88
CA GLY A 368 -11.66 8.84 -6.81
C GLY A 368 -11.51 7.33 -6.71
N GLY A 369 -10.65 6.84 -5.82
CA GLY A 369 -10.45 5.41 -5.60
C GLY A 369 -9.12 5.08 -4.95
N SER A 370 -8.96 3.85 -4.51
CA SER A 370 -7.74 3.41 -3.85
C SER A 370 -6.54 3.50 -4.78
N GLY A 371 -5.50 4.22 -4.36
CA GLY A 371 -4.28 4.42 -5.14
C GLY A 371 -4.41 5.41 -6.31
N MET A 372 -5.61 5.93 -6.59
CA MET A 372 -5.84 6.90 -7.66
C MET A 372 -5.42 8.30 -7.24
N LEU A 373 -4.35 8.82 -7.86
CA LEU A 373 -3.80 10.15 -7.60
C LEU A 373 -4.53 11.18 -8.45
N SER A 374 -5.32 12.07 -7.84
CA SER A 374 -6.08 13.16 -8.51
C SER A 374 -6.71 12.73 -9.85
N PRO A 375 -7.50 11.65 -9.91
CA PRO A 375 -7.83 10.99 -11.16
C PRO A 375 -8.59 11.89 -12.14
N ARG A 376 -9.43 12.80 -11.66
CA ARG A 376 -10.17 13.77 -12.49
C ARG A 376 -9.22 14.75 -13.18
N ASP A 377 -8.28 15.32 -12.44
CA ASP A 377 -7.33 16.31 -12.98
C ASP A 377 -6.34 15.63 -13.92
N MET A 378 -5.87 14.43 -13.56
CA MET A 378 -5.02 13.60 -14.42
C MET A 378 -5.73 13.24 -15.73
N ALA A 379 -7.00 12.85 -15.71
CA ALA A 379 -7.77 12.59 -16.94
C ALA A 379 -7.89 13.83 -17.82
N THR A 380 -8.14 15.00 -17.22
CA THR A 380 -8.25 16.27 -17.93
C THR A 380 -6.91 16.69 -18.56
N ALA A 381 -5.80 16.51 -17.84
CA ALA A 381 -4.47 16.81 -18.37
C ALA A 381 -4.12 15.88 -19.54
N ILE A 382 -4.41 14.58 -19.41
CA ILE A 382 -4.21 13.60 -20.49
C ILE A 382 -5.07 13.93 -21.72
N GLN A 383 -6.34 14.33 -21.53
CA GLN A 383 -7.20 14.79 -22.62
C GLN A 383 -6.56 15.98 -23.35
N ALA A 384 -6.05 16.97 -22.61
CA ALA A 384 -5.40 18.14 -23.20
C ALA A 384 -4.11 17.77 -23.94
N ASP A 385 -3.31 16.84 -23.43
CA ASP A 385 -2.08 16.38 -24.06
C ASP A 385 -2.36 15.59 -25.33
N LEU A 386 -3.31 14.66 -25.32
CA LEU A 386 -3.70 13.88 -26.51
C LEU A 386 -4.36 14.76 -27.60
N ALA A 387 -5.03 15.83 -27.20
CA ALA A 387 -5.56 16.82 -28.17
C ALA A 387 -4.44 17.52 -28.96
N LYS A 388 -3.26 17.74 -28.38
CA LYS A 388 -2.09 18.32 -29.07
C LYS A 388 -1.60 17.46 -30.23
N ILE A 389 -1.83 16.17 -30.18
CA ILE A 389 -1.43 15.21 -31.22
C ILE A 389 -2.56 14.86 -32.19
N GLY A 390 -3.74 15.49 -32.05
CA GLY A 390 -4.86 15.34 -32.97
C GLY A 390 -5.90 14.30 -32.57
N LEU A 391 -5.83 13.70 -31.39
CA LEU A 391 -6.87 12.81 -30.85
C LEU A 391 -7.91 13.60 -30.05
N ARG A 392 -9.19 13.28 -30.21
CA ARG A 392 -10.29 13.89 -29.45
C ARG A 392 -10.73 12.94 -28.33
N VAL A 393 -10.29 13.21 -27.13
CA VAL A 393 -10.62 12.35 -25.98
C VAL A 393 -11.98 12.73 -25.40
N LYS A 394 -12.89 11.75 -25.35
CA LYS A 394 -14.14 11.82 -24.61
C LYS A 394 -13.95 11.14 -23.26
N ILE A 395 -13.96 11.91 -22.17
CA ILE A 395 -13.86 11.35 -20.81
C ILE A 395 -15.26 10.90 -20.36
N GLU A 396 -15.37 9.65 -19.93
CA GLU A 396 -16.53 9.10 -19.23
C GLU A 396 -16.15 8.85 -17.76
N MET A 397 -16.76 9.63 -16.87
CA MET A 397 -16.44 9.65 -15.44
C MET A 397 -17.41 8.78 -14.66
N PHE A 398 -16.87 7.90 -13.79
CA PHE A 398 -17.66 6.97 -12.99
C PHE A 398 -17.31 7.07 -11.50
N GLU A 399 -18.26 6.70 -10.64
CA GLU A 399 -17.99 6.36 -9.25
C GLU A 399 -17.12 5.08 -9.20
N TRP A 400 -16.32 4.92 -8.14
CA TRP A 400 -15.24 3.92 -8.07
C TRP A 400 -15.70 2.47 -8.33
N ASN A 401 -16.78 2.02 -7.69
CA ASN A 401 -17.24 0.64 -7.89
C ASN A 401 -17.76 0.41 -9.32
N THR A 402 -18.53 1.38 -9.84
CA THR A 402 -19.00 1.34 -11.23
C THR A 402 -17.84 1.36 -12.22
N PHE A 403 -16.81 2.15 -11.92
CA PHE A 403 -15.59 2.20 -12.72
C PHE A 403 -14.88 0.85 -12.74
N LEU A 404 -14.69 0.22 -11.58
CA LEU A 404 -14.08 -1.11 -11.49
C LEU A 404 -14.89 -2.17 -12.25
N ASP A 405 -16.22 -2.17 -12.10
CA ASP A 405 -17.10 -3.10 -12.84
C ASP A 405 -16.94 -2.95 -14.35
N ARG A 406 -16.81 -1.70 -14.84
CA ARG A 406 -16.60 -1.41 -16.27
C ARG A 406 -15.22 -1.87 -16.76
N VAL A 407 -14.16 -1.52 -16.05
CA VAL A 407 -12.80 -1.88 -16.46
C VAL A 407 -12.55 -3.38 -16.32
N ASN A 408 -13.02 -3.99 -15.23
CA ASN A 408 -12.85 -5.43 -15.00
C ASN A 408 -13.72 -6.30 -15.91
N SER A 409 -14.70 -5.73 -16.63
CA SER A 409 -15.42 -6.44 -17.69
C SER A 409 -14.75 -6.36 -19.07
N GLY A 410 -13.60 -5.66 -19.16
CA GLY A 410 -12.83 -5.46 -20.40
C GLY A 410 -13.23 -4.22 -21.18
N LEU A 411 -12.28 -3.69 -21.95
CA LEU A 411 -12.50 -2.45 -22.71
C LEU A 411 -13.13 -2.69 -24.08
N GLU A 412 -13.16 -3.94 -24.58
CA GLU A 412 -13.70 -4.28 -25.91
C GLU A 412 -15.16 -3.82 -26.07
N GLY A 413 -15.44 -3.08 -27.12
CA GLY A 413 -16.77 -2.52 -27.40
C GLY A 413 -17.24 -1.43 -26.44
N GLN A 414 -16.41 -0.98 -25.48
CA GLN A 414 -16.79 -0.01 -24.44
C GLN A 414 -15.93 1.25 -24.43
N ALA A 415 -14.61 1.08 -24.45
CA ALA A 415 -13.67 2.19 -24.36
C ALA A 415 -12.34 1.88 -25.06
N ASP A 416 -11.61 2.95 -25.43
CA ASP A 416 -10.28 2.85 -26.02
C ASP A 416 -9.18 2.87 -24.96
N MET A 417 -9.47 3.51 -23.81
CA MET A 417 -8.54 3.66 -22.69
C MET A 417 -9.28 3.63 -21.34
N ALA A 418 -8.57 3.21 -20.31
CA ALA A 418 -9.02 3.38 -18.92
C ALA A 418 -7.86 3.78 -18.00
N GLN A 419 -8.11 4.66 -17.03
CA GLN A 419 -7.18 4.89 -15.93
C GLN A 419 -7.11 3.65 -15.04
N MET A 420 -5.95 3.41 -14.42
CA MET A 420 -5.83 2.42 -13.36
C MET A 420 -4.66 2.76 -12.43
N ALA A 421 -4.78 2.30 -11.20
CA ALA A 421 -3.67 2.31 -10.25
C ALA A 421 -3.65 1.02 -9.44
N TRP A 422 -2.45 0.46 -9.25
CA TRP A 422 -2.24 -0.75 -8.49
C TRP A 422 -1.09 -0.59 -7.52
N MET A 423 -1.27 -1.17 -6.34
CA MET A 423 -0.20 -1.46 -5.38
C MET A 423 0.10 -2.94 -5.43
N VAL A 424 1.37 -3.29 -5.47
CA VAL A 424 1.82 -4.66 -5.67
C VAL A 424 2.86 -5.05 -4.61
N ASN A 425 2.97 -6.33 -4.33
CA ASN A 425 3.90 -6.88 -3.32
C ASN A 425 5.08 -7.65 -3.94
N ASP A 426 5.02 -7.90 -5.23
CA ASP A 426 6.02 -8.65 -5.98
C ASP A 426 6.07 -8.13 -7.43
N PRO A 427 7.23 -8.15 -8.12
CA PRO A 427 7.32 -7.76 -9.53
C PRO A 427 6.49 -8.65 -10.47
N ASP A 428 6.07 -9.84 -10.03
CA ASP A 428 5.17 -10.75 -10.77
C ASP A 428 3.74 -10.19 -10.94
N THR A 429 3.28 -9.43 -9.95
CA THR A 429 1.84 -9.14 -9.77
C THR A 429 1.20 -8.53 -11.01
N LEU A 430 1.73 -7.43 -11.53
CA LEU A 430 1.15 -6.75 -12.70
C LEU A 430 1.36 -7.54 -14.00
N PRO A 431 2.57 -8.04 -14.31
CA PRO A 431 2.78 -8.87 -15.49
C PRO A 431 1.85 -10.08 -15.55
N TYR A 432 1.74 -10.82 -14.47
CA TYR A 432 0.92 -12.04 -14.44
C TYR A 432 -0.58 -11.77 -14.49
N LEU A 433 -1.08 -10.84 -13.67
CA LEU A 433 -2.52 -10.60 -13.54
C LEU A 433 -3.10 -9.76 -14.67
N ALA A 434 -2.34 -8.79 -15.23
CA ALA A 434 -2.89 -7.76 -16.08
C ALA A 434 -2.20 -7.60 -17.46
N LEU A 435 -1.15 -8.38 -17.75
CA LEU A 435 -0.45 -8.33 -19.04
C LEU A 435 -0.36 -9.70 -19.74
N ARG A 436 -0.40 -10.80 -18.98
CA ARG A 436 -0.34 -12.15 -19.56
C ARG A 436 -1.52 -12.41 -20.50
N SER A 437 -1.25 -13.04 -21.64
CA SER A 437 -2.31 -13.57 -22.52
C SER A 437 -3.13 -14.61 -21.76
N GLY A 438 -4.45 -14.59 -21.96
CA GLY A 438 -5.38 -15.46 -21.22
C GLY A 438 -5.75 -14.96 -19.82
N ALA A 439 -5.14 -13.89 -19.32
CA ALA A 439 -5.63 -13.19 -18.12
C ALA A 439 -6.80 -12.25 -18.49
N TRP A 440 -7.68 -12.71 -19.36
CA TRP A 440 -8.82 -11.93 -19.86
C TRP A 440 -9.90 -11.75 -18.79
N PRO A 441 -10.66 -10.64 -18.82
CA PRO A 441 -11.79 -10.42 -17.91
C PRO A 441 -12.83 -11.55 -17.95
N GLU A 442 -13.13 -12.09 -19.12
CA GLU A 442 -14.06 -13.21 -19.32
C GLU A 442 -13.56 -14.52 -18.71
N GLU A 443 -12.27 -14.64 -18.41
CA GLU A 443 -11.63 -15.77 -17.73
C GLU A 443 -11.30 -15.46 -16.27
N GLY A 444 -11.78 -14.32 -15.75
CA GLY A 444 -11.57 -13.88 -14.38
C GLY A 444 -10.23 -13.15 -14.14
N GLY A 445 -9.51 -12.80 -15.21
CA GLY A 445 -8.27 -12.03 -15.13
C GLY A 445 -8.49 -10.50 -15.20
N PHE A 446 -7.39 -9.75 -15.22
CA PHE A 446 -7.36 -8.29 -15.19
C PHE A 446 -6.70 -7.66 -16.43
N ASN A 447 -6.39 -8.43 -17.47
CA ASN A 447 -5.89 -7.91 -18.74
C ASN A 447 -7.03 -7.28 -19.56
N SER A 448 -7.58 -6.18 -19.02
CA SER A 448 -8.75 -5.49 -19.58
C SER A 448 -8.45 -4.81 -20.93
N GLY A 449 -7.19 -4.59 -21.25
CA GLY A 449 -6.73 -4.03 -22.52
C GLY A 449 -6.40 -5.08 -23.57
N TYR A 450 -6.51 -6.36 -23.25
CA TYR A 450 -6.32 -7.52 -24.14
C TYR A 450 -4.93 -7.61 -24.79
N TYR A 451 -3.91 -7.14 -24.10
CA TYR A 451 -2.53 -7.24 -24.57
C TYR A 451 -2.10 -8.71 -24.74
N GLN A 452 -1.33 -8.97 -25.78
CA GLN A 452 -0.80 -10.30 -26.11
C GLN A 452 0.64 -10.16 -26.60
N ASN A 453 1.53 -10.91 -26.00
CA ASN A 453 2.88 -11.11 -26.49
C ASN A 453 3.41 -12.46 -25.99
N PRO A 454 3.52 -13.49 -26.87
CA PRO A 454 3.98 -14.83 -26.45
C PRO A 454 5.36 -14.84 -25.79
N GLU A 455 6.28 -13.94 -26.17
CA GLU A 455 7.59 -13.86 -25.54
C GLU A 455 7.49 -13.33 -24.09
N VAL A 456 6.61 -12.35 -23.86
CA VAL A 456 6.32 -11.85 -22.50
C VAL A 456 5.67 -12.94 -21.67
N ASP A 457 4.74 -13.71 -22.23
CA ASP A 457 4.08 -14.83 -21.53
C ASP A 457 5.10 -15.90 -21.09
N GLU A 458 6.01 -16.30 -22.00
CA GLU A 458 7.08 -17.26 -21.69
C GLU A 458 8.01 -16.76 -20.58
N LEU A 459 8.35 -15.47 -20.59
CA LEU A 459 9.19 -14.84 -19.57
C LEU A 459 8.49 -14.74 -18.21
N ILE A 460 7.19 -14.43 -18.19
CA ILE A 460 6.38 -14.42 -16.96
C ILE A 460 6.37 -15.81 -16.33
N GLU A 461 6.04 -16.84 -17.11
CA GLU A 461 6.01 -18.23 -16.62
C GLU A 461 7.39 -18.70 -16.17
N ALA A 462 8.46 -18.30 -16.86
CA ALA A 462 9.83 -18.61 -16.43
C ALA A 462 10.19 -17.91 -15.11
N ALA A 463 9.84 -16.63 -14.96
CA ALA A 463 10.13 -15.85 -13.76
C ALA A 463 9.40 -16.38 -12.51
N ARG A 464 8.18 -16.90 -12.68
CA ARG A 464 7.39 -17.50 -11.61
C ARG A 464 7.98 -18.81 -11.10
N ARG A 465 8.75 -19.51 -11.95
CA ARG A 465 9.43 -20.79 -11.61
C ARG A 465 10.87 -20.61 -11.16
N GLU A 466 11.46 -19.44 -11.42
CA GLU A 466 12.88 -19.16 -11.08
C GLU A 466 13.00 -18.81 -9.60
N THR A 467 13.76 -19.60 -8.87
CA THR A 467 13.99 -19.46 -7.43
C THR A 467 15.26 -18.69 -7.08
N ASP A 468 16.20 -18.55 -8.03
CA ASP A 468 17.37 -17.69 -7.87
C ASP A 468 16.95 -16.22 -8.07
N PRO A 469 17.08 -15.35 -7.03
CA PRO A 469 16.58 -13.96 -7.10
C PRO A 469 17.21 -13.14 -8.23
N GLU A 470 18.50 -13.33 -8.52
CA GLU A 470 19.17 -12.55 -9.56
C GLU A 470 18.73 -12.98 -10.97
N LYS A 471 18.57 -14.27 -11.20
CA LYS A 471 18.04 -14.78 -12.47
C LYS A 471 16.58 -14.37 -12.66
N ARG A 472 15.78 -14.44 -11.59
CA ARG A 472 14.40 -14.00 -11.59
C ARG A 472 14.31 -12.51 -11.94
N ASN A 473 15.10 -11.67 -11.30
CA ASN A 473 15.18 -10.25 -11.60
C ASN A 473 15.58 -9.98 -13.06
N ALA A 474 16.52 -10.77 -13.60
CA ALA A 474 16.93 -10.64 -14.99
C ALA A 474 15.79 -10.97 -15.98
N LEU A 475 14.89 -11.89 -15.64
CA LEU A 475 13.68 -12.15 -16.43
C LEU A 475 12.70 -10.99 -16.38
N TYR A 476 12.47 -10.41 -15.20
CA TYR A 476 11.59 -9.24 -15.07
C TYR A 476 12.15 -8.01 -15.79
N ARG A 477 13.46 -7.77 -15.81
CA ARG A 477 14.07 -6.70 -16.63
C ARG A 477 13.77 -6.87 -18.12
N LYS A 478 13.74 -8.11 -18.63
CA LYS A 478 13.35 -8.38 -20.02
C LYS A 478 11.86 -8.11 -20.25
N ILE A 479 11.01 -8.54 -19.33
CA ILE A 479 9.56 -8.25 -19.39
C ILE A 479 9.34 -6.74 -19.40
N ASP A 480 10.00 -6.01 -18.49
CA ASP A 480 9.90 -4.56 -18.37
C ASP A 480 10.23 -3.87 -19.71
N ARG A 481 11.33 -4.29 -20.37
CA ARG A 481 11.73 -3.77 -21.68
C ARG A 481 10.74 -4.08 -22.79
N LEU A 482 10.32 -5.32 -22.93
CA LEU A 482 9.39 -5.73 -24.01
C LEU A 482 8.04 -5.02 -23.88
N VAL A 483 7.51 -4.95 -22.66
CA VAL A 483 6.24 -4.26 -22.39
C VAL A 483 6.38 -2.75 -22.58
N TYR A 484 7.52 -2.15 -22.23
CA TYR A 484 7.82 -0.76 -22.56
C TYR A 484 7.78 -0.53 -24.07
N GLU A 485 8.44 -1.37 -24.87
CA GLU A 485 8.52 -1.24 -26.33
C GLU A 485 7.15 -1.44 -27.01
N ASP A 486 6.33 -2.37 -26.53
CA ASP A 486 4.98 -2.66 -27.03
C ASP A 486 3.95 -1.61 -26.60
N ALA A 487 4.22 -0.93 -25.49
CA ALA A 487 3.41 0.15 -24.93
C ALA A 487 1.91 -0.22 -24.77
N PRO A 488 1.53 -1.37 -24.16
CA PRO A 488 0.12 -1.69 -23.95
C PRO A 488 -0.55 -0.74 -22.96
N TRP A 489 0.24 -0.05 -22.19
CA TRP A 489 -0.17 0.97 -21.23
C TRP A 489 0.58 2.29 -21.47
N ALA A 490 0.01 3.41 -21.05
CA ALA A 490 0.81 4.58 -20.75
C ALA A 490 1.21 4.54 -19.28
N PHE A 491 2.50 4.40 -19.02
CA PHE A 491 3.07 4.44 -17.68
C PHE A 491 3.19 5.91 -17.25
N VAL A 492 2.48 6.33 -16.20
CA VAL A 492 2.40 7.77 -15.89
C VAL A 492 3.14 8.12 -14.61
N ALA A 493 2.73 7.57 -13.46
CA ALA A 493 3.28 7.96 -12.18
C ALA A 493 3.39 6.78 -11.21
N SER A 494 4.33 6.88 -10.28
CA SER A 494 4.45 5.99 -9.13
C SER A 494 4.42 6.83 -7.85
N TRP A 495 3.45 6.56 -6.99
CA TRP A 495 3.25 7.32 -5.76
C TRP A 495 4.39 7.11 -4.76
N LYS A 496 4.86 8.19 -4.16
CA LYS A 496 5.74 8.15 -2.99
C LYS A 496 4.87 8.05 -1.74
N GLN A 497 5.12 7.03 -0.94
CA GLN A 497 4.60 7.01 0.42
C GLN A 497 5.25 8.12 1.22
N ASN A 498 4.47 8.87 1.99
CA ASN A 498 4.99 9.95 2.81
C ASN A 498 4.43 9.97 4.23
N ALA A 499 5.16 10.64 5.11
CA ALA A 499 4.75 10.97 6.46
C ALA A 499 5.44 12.26 6.90
N ALA A 500 4.82 13.04 7.78
CA ALA A 500 5.46 14.16 8.47
C ALA A 500 5.69 13.81 9.93
N ALA A 501 6.88 14.08 10.43
CA ALA A 501 7.27 13.82 11.81
C ALA A 501 7.88 15.07 12.47
N ALA A 502 7.70 15.19 13.79
CA ALA A 502 8.43 16.15 14.58
C ALA A 502 9.92 15.77 14.66
N ASP A 503 10.82 16.75 14.69
CA ASP A 503 12.29 16.52 14.67
C ASP A 503 12.82 15.73 15.86
N ASN A 504 12.05 15.62 16.94
CA ASN A 504 12.40 14.79 18.09
C ASN A 504 12.06 13.31 17.92
N VAL A 505 11.49 12.90 16.77
CA VAL A 505 11.29 11.49 16.39
C VAL A 505 12.44 11.05 15.51
N HIS A 506 13.16 10.04 15.95
CA HIS A 506 14.40 9.60 15.32
C HIS A 506 14.34 8.16 14.85
N ASN A 507 15.21 7.82 13.91
CA ASN A 507 15.38 6.48 13.35
C ASN A 507 14.08 5.87 12.82
N LEU A 508 13.21 6.71 12.29
CA LEU A 508 11.97 6.32 11.63
C LEU A 508 12.21 6.12 10.14
N LYS A 509 11.85 4.97 9.62
CA LYS A 509 11.91 4.65 8.19
C LYS A 509 10.56 4.20 7.70
N LEU A 510 10.12 4.76 6.59
CA LEU A 510 8.96 4.25 5.87
C LEU A 510 9.36 2.99 5.11
N GLN A 511 8.51 1.97 5.21
CA GLN A 511 8.65 0.75 4.43
C GLN A 511 7.96 0.95 3.08
N PRO A 512 8.60 0.64 1.94
CA PRO A 512 7.96 0.79 0.62
C PRO A 512 6.61 0.06 0.52
N SER A 513 6.43 -1.03 1.28
CA SER A 513 5.17 -1.79 1.37
C SER A 513 4.04 -1.10 2.15
N TYR A 514 4.12 0.21 2.42
CA TYR A 514 3.15 1.01 3.21
C TYR A 514 3.03 0.59 4.68
N LEU A 515 3.95 -0.20 5.17
CA LEU A 515 4.07 -0.53 6.58
C LEU A 515 4.83 0.56 7.32
N LEU A 516 4.59 0.65 8.62
CA LEU A 516 5.31 1.52 9.53
C LEU A 516 5.98 0.65 10.59
N LEU A 517 7.31 0.51 10.51
CA LEU A 517 8.08 -0.31 11.44
C LEU A 517 8.69 0.59 12.52
N LEU A 518 8.32 0.35 13.77
CA LEU A 518 8.64 1.23 14.91
C LEU A 518 9.64 0.64 15.89
N LYS A 519 10.14 -0.58 15.66
CA LYS A 519 11.09 -1.25 16.55
C LYS A 519 12.31 -0.37 16.89
N ASN A 520 12.88 0.26 15.87
CA ASN A 520 14.10 1.04 15.98
C ASN A 520 13.85 2.53 16.21
N ALA A 521 12.60 2.97 16.13
CA ALA A 521 12.24 4.37 16.36
C ALA A 521 12.41 4.77 17.83
N TRP A 522 12.73 6.03 18.06
CA TRP A 522 12.79 6.60 19.40
C TRP A 522 12.43 8.08 19.38
N LYS A 523 12.04 8.62 20.53
CA LYS A 523 11.65 10.00 20.72
C LYS A 523 12.43 10.63 21.87
N GLY A 524 12.85 11.88 21.71
CA GLY A 524 13.56 12.64 22.74
C GLY A 524 14.46 13.70 22.15
N GLY A 525 15.05 14.57 23.01
CA GLY A 525 16.09 15.49 22.59
C GLY A 525 17.37 14.74 22.15
N SER A 526 18.21 15.37 21.29
CA SER A 526 19.48 14.79 20.83
C SER A 526 20.32 14.28 22.03
N GLU A 527 20.88 13.07 21.85
CA GLU A 527 21.88 12.52 22.81
C GLU A 527 23.01 13.49 23.10
#